data_f5db6e174ddfbfabcf7f3e3101efd474
#
_entry.id   f5db6e174ddfbfabcf7f3e3101efd474
#
_cell.length_a   1.000
_cell.length_b   1.000
_cell.length_c   1.000
_cell.angle_alpha   90.00
_cell.angle_beta   90.00
_cell.angle_gamma   90.00
#
_symmetry.space_group_name_H-M   'P 1'
#
loop_
_entity.id
_entity.type
_entity.pdbx_description
1 polymer ?
#
loop_
_entity_poly.entity_id
_entity_poly.type
_entity_poly.pdbx_seq_one_letter_code
_entity_poly.pdbx_strand_id
1 'polypeptide(L)'
;MKKGKKPIAILIWSVLCLAVLGASTYPFLNDYFLAKKQEAEVAKSEKHGSNYLEALYKAPSTQKPIDPFAKDPTKRKDKNSVDVAESELKPIAALSIPKIQEVLPIYNGTSQTVLDNGIGVLENTSLPTGGKGKHSVLTGHSGLSLNRLFTDLPKLKKGDKFYIKVNKEVHAYQVDQIKKVLPNNLRYFQVDPNEDYVTLVTCTPLFQNTHRLLVRGHRVPYNKENINADGGLTSLGKAAIVATFVSTLMGFVYWFTHRNKNKKIRKVHKYATRKYEE
;
A
#
# COMPACT_ATOMS: atom_id res chain seq x y z
N MET A 1 20.12 -4.40 55.30
CA MET A 1 20.54 -3.83 54.02
C MET A 1 19.82 -4.50 52.88
N LYS A 2 18.77 -3.85 52.27
CA LYS A 2 18.04 -4.31 51.07
C LYS A 2 18.03 -3.16 50.04
N LYS A 3 19.16 -2.92 49.39
CA LYS A 3 19.36 -1.81 48.42
C LYS A 3 19.56 -2.28 46.96
N GLY A 4 19.13 -3.48 46.55
CA GLY A 4 19.46 -4.01 45.21
C GLY A 4 18.36 -4.10 44.15
N LYS A 5 17.05 -3.92 44.48
CA LYS A 5 15.97 -4.22 43.55
C LYS A 5 15.45 -3.04 42.70
N LYS A 6 15.79 -1.79 43.05
CA LYS A 6 15.28 -0.61 42.33
C LYS A 6 15.88 -0.40 40.92
N PRO A 7 17.21 -0.54 40.69
CA PRO A 7 17.80 -0.29 39.38
C PRO A 7 17.33 -1.35 38.36
N ILE A 8 17.18 -2.61 38.76
CA ILE A 8 16.71 -3.69 37.88
C ILE A 8 15.27 -3.47 37.41
N ALA A 9 14.38 -3.01 38.31
CA ALA A 9 12.99 -2.72 37.94
C ALA A 9 12.89 -1.54 36.95
N ILE A 10 13.72 -0.51 37.09
CA ILE A 10 13.77 0.62 36.16
C ILE A 10 14.28 0.15 34.79
N LEU A 11 15.30 -0.71 34.76
CA LEU A 11 15.86 -1.25 33.55
C LEU A 11 14.85 -2.14 32.80
N ILE A 12 14.14 -3.01 33.51
CA ILE A 12 13.05 -3.82 32.93
C ILE A 12 11.95 -2.93 32.33
N TRP A 13 11.54 -1.89 33.06
CA TRP A 13 10.55 -0.93 32.57
C TRP A 13 11.02 -0.17 31.32
N SER A 14 12.26 0.29 31.29
CA SER A 14 12.80 1.00 30.11
C SER A 14 12.86 0.08 28.87
N VAL A 15 13.26 -1.17 29.04
CA VAL A 15 13.26 -2.15 27.93
C VAL A 15 11.85 -2.43 27.44
N LEU A 16 10.89 -2.57 28.33
CA LEU A 16 9.48 -2.79 28.00
C LEU A 16 8.88 -1.59 27.25
N CYS A 17 9.23 -0.38 27.67
CA CYS A 17 8.85 0.86 27.01
C CYS A 17 9.42 0.95 25.58
N LEU A 18 10.70 0.64 25.39
CA LEU A 18 11.32 0.61 24.06
C LEU A 18 10.71 -0.45 23.15
N ALA A 19 10.39 -1.63 23.69
CA ALA A 19 9.72 -2.70 22.94
C ALA A 19 8.33 -2.28 22.45
N VAL A 20 7.52 -1.64 23.32
CA VAL A 20 6.19 -1.13 22.96
C VAL A 20 6.29 -0.01 21.92
N LEU A 21 7.25 0.90 22.07
CA LEU A 21 7.52 1.97 21.11
C LEU A 21 7.93 1.40 19.75
N GLY A 22 8.84 0.45 19.73
CA GLY A 22 9.27 -0.23 18.52
C GLY A 22 8.12 -0.97 17.82
N ALA A 23 7.32 -1.74 18.57
CA ALA A 23 6.18 -2.47 18.04
C ALA A 23 5.09 -1.53 17.47
N SER A 24 4.83 -0.39 18.12
CA SER A 24 3.82 0.57 17.66
C SER A 24 4.25 1.39 16.45
N THR A 25 5.55 1.65 16.28
CA THR A 25 6.08 2.42 15.14
C THR A 25 6.48 1.53 13.95
N TYR A 26 6.74 0.24 14.17
CA TYR A 26 7.18 -0.71 13.16
C TYR A 26 6.31 -0.73 11.88
N PRO A 27 4.96 -0.81 11.93
CA PRO A 27 4.15 -0.82 10.72
C PRO A 27 4.35 0.42 9.86
N PHE A 28 4.48 1.60 10.47
CA PHE A 28 4.66 2.85 9.73
C PHE A 28 6.05 2.99 9.12
N LEU A 29 7.07 2.48 9.80
CA LEU A 29 8.43 2.42 9.26
C LEU A 29 8.52 1.43 8.11
N ASN A 30 7.89 0.27 8.23
CA ASN A 30 7.81 -0.71 7.16
C ASN A 30 7.12 -0.12 5.92
N ASP A 31 5.97 0.55 6.08
CA ASP A 31 5.27 1.26 4.99
C ASP A 31 6.18 2.33 4.33
N TYR A 32 6.98 3.06 5.13
CA TYR A 32 7.91 4.05 4.60
C TYR A 32 9.02 3.42 3.73
N PHE A 33 9.66 2.36 4.22
CA PHE A 33 10.71 1.67 3.46
C PHE A 33 10.15 1.01 2.19
N LEU A 34 8.95 0.46 2.27
CA LEU A 34 8.27 -0.13 1.13
C LEU A 34 7.95 0.92 0.06
N ALA A 35 7.39 2.07 0.47
CA ALA A 35 7.12 3.18 -0.44
C ALA A 35 8.40 3.65 -1.14
N LYS A 36 9.53 3.76 -0.41
CA LYS A 36 10.83 4.10 -1.01
C LYS A 36 11.32 3.07 -2.02
N LYS A 37 11.12 1.77 -1.73
CA LYS A 37 11.46 0.71 -2.70
C LYS A 37 10.61 0.84 -3.96
N GLN A 38 9.32 1.09 -3.83
CA GLN A 38 8.40 1.29 -4.95
C GLN A 38 8.75 2.54 -5.77
N GLU A 39 9.10 3.66 -5.11
CA GLU A 39 9.60 4.86 -5.80
C GLU A 39 10.87 4.58 -6.61
N ALA A 40 11.78 3.77 -6.09
CA ALA A 40 12.99 3.38 -6.82
C ALA A 40 12.68 2.52 -8.05
N GLU A 41 11.71 1.59 -7.96
CA GLU A 41 11.24 0.81 -9.10
C GLU A 41 10.52 1.70 -10.13
N VAL A 42 9.69 2.63 -9.69
CA VAL A 42 9.05 3.63 -10.56
C VAL A 42 10.09 4.47 -11.32
N ALA A 43 11.17 4.88 -10.66
CA ALA A 43 12.26 5.62 -11.32
C ALA A 43 12.98 4.81 -12.42
N LYS A 44 13.00 3.47 -12.30
CA LYS A 44 13.52 2.59 -13.35
C LYS A 44 12.63 2.60 -14.60
N SER A 45 11.30 2.72 -14.45
CA SER A 45 10.37 2.78 -15.58
C SER A 45 10.64 3.97 -16.50
N GLU A 46 11.09 5.09 -15.91
CA GLU A 46 11.41 6.30 -16.68
C GLU A 46 12.65 6.12 -17.59
N LYS A 47 13.59 5.24 -17.21
CA LYS A 47 14.82 5.01 -17.96
C LYS A 47 14.67 3.98 -19.08
N HIS A 48 13.77 3.01 -18.94
CA HIS A 48 13.68 1.86 -19.84
C HIS A 48 12.39 1.81 -20.66
N GLY A 49 11.40 2.69 -20.36
CA GLY A 49 10.01 2.54 -20.81
C GLY A 49 9.78 2.64 -22.32
N SER A 50 10.47 3.54 -23.05
CA SER A 50 10.08 3.87 -24.41
C SER A 50 10.32 2.72 -25.41
N ASN A 51 11.52 2.14 -25.42
CA ASN A 51 11.87 1.09 -26.38
C ASN A 51 11.17 -0.24 -26.08
N TYR A 52 10.98 -0.55 -24.81
CA TYR A 52 10.30 -1.78 -24.38
C TYR A 52 8.80 -1.71 -24.66
N LEU A 53 8.15 -0.58 -24.39
CA LEU A 53 6.73 -0.36 -24.74
C LEU A 53 6.50 -0.47 -26.25
N GLU A 54 7.40 0.06 -27.08
CA GLU A 54 7.29 -0.06 -28.54
C GLU A 54 7.35 -1.51 -29.01
N ALA A 55 8.20 -2.33 -28.39
CA ALA A 55 8.28 -3.76 -28.68
C ALA A 55 6.98 -4.49 -28.28
N LEU A 56 6.37 -4.13 -27.15
CA LEU A 56 5.09 -4.70 -26.67
C LEU A 56 3.91 -4.32 -27.58
N TYR A 57 3.92 -3.12 -28.18
CA TYR A 57 2.89 -2.70 -29.13
C TYR A 57 2.82 -3.55 -30.40
N LYS A 58 3.93 -4.17 -30.78
CA LYS A 58 4.01 -4.99 -32.00
C LYS A 58 3.49 -6.41 -31.84
N ALA A 59 3.11 -6.83 -30.63
CA ALA A 59 2.58 -8.15 -30.35
C ALA A 59 1.03 -8.12 -30.23
N PRO A 60 0.27 -8.38 -31.29
CA PRO A 60 -1.18 -8.39 -31.21
C PRO A 60 -1.66 -9.63 -30.44
N SER A 61 -2.46 -9.44 -29.42
CA SER A 61 -3.12 -10.53 -28.74
C SER A 61 -4.58 -10.63 -29.21
N THR A 62 -4.93 -11.80 -29.73
CA THR A 62 -6.29 -12.14 -30.21
C THR A 62 -7.14 -12.90 -29.17
N GLN A 63 -6.59 -13.12 -27.98
CA GLN A 63 -7.24 -13.91 -26.94
C GLN A 63 -8.08 -13.04 -26.01
N LYS A 64 -9.11 -13.63 -25.39
CA LYS A 64 -9.92 -12.94 -24.37
C LYS A 64 -9.14 -12.83 -23.06
N PRO A 65 -9.34 -11.74 -22.29
CA PRO A 65 -8.77 -11.62 -20.95
C PRO A 65 -9.15 -12.81 -20.05
N ILE A 66 -8.28 -13.20 -19.15
CA ILE A 66 -8.51 -14.30 -18.18
C ILE A 66 -8.32 -13.72 -16.77
N ASP A 67 -9.13 -14.17 -15.80
CA ASP A 67 -8.96 -13.73 -14.40
C ASP A 67 -7.58 -14.17 -13.86
N PRO A 68 -6.67 -13.23 -13.52
CA PRO A 68 -5.31 -13.55 -13.08
C PRO A 68 -5.25 -14.23 -11.73
N PHE A 69 -6.33 -14.13 -10.93
CA PHE A 69 -6.43 -14.75 -9.60
C PHE A 69 -7.20 -16.08 -9.62
N ALA A 70 -7.52 -16.64 -10.80
CA ALA A 70 -8.15 -17.94 -10.89
C ALA A 70 -7.25 -19.05 -10.35
N LYS A 71 -7.81 -19.94 -9.52
CA LYS A 71 -7.07 -21.03 -8.85
C LYS A 71 -6.67 -22.20 -9.76
N ASP A 72 -6.90 -22.12 -11.05
CA ASP A 72 -6.60 -23.21 -11.98
C ASP A 72 -5.13 -23.17 -12.45
N PRO A 73 -4.25 -24.03 -11.90
CA PRO A 73 -2.83 -24.02 -12.25
C PRO A 73 -2.57 -24.54 -13.68
N THR A 74 -3.54 -25.20 -14.32
CA THR A 74 -3.37 -25.76 -15.67
C THR A 74 -3.44 -24.68 -16.75
N LYS A 75 -4.03 -23.52 -16.45
CA LYS A 75 -4.11 -22.37 -17.35
C LYS A 75 -2.91 -21.43 -17.27
N ARG A 76 -2.01 -21.64 -16.29
CA ARG A 76 -0.77 -20.88 -16.09
C ARG A 76 0.48 -21.63 -16.57
N LYS A 77 0.38 -22.56 -17.49
CA LYS A 77 1.59 -23.15 -18.10
C LYS A 77 2.29 -22.14 -18.99
N ASP A 78 3.09 -21.30 -18.36
CA ASP A 78 4.14 -20.54 -19.02
C ASP A 78 5.21 -21.53 -19.50
N LYS A 79 5.21 -21.70 -20.80
CA LYS A 79 6.13 -22.61 -21.49
C LYS A 79 7.52 -21.99 -21.62
N ASN A 80 8.10 -21.30 -20.72
CA ASN A 80 9.53 -20.91 -20.71
C ASN A 80 9.84 -20.14 -19.41
N SER A 81 9.95 -20.83 -18.30
CA SER A 81 10.03 -20.23 -16.97
C SER A 81 11.41 -19.78 -16.50
N VAL A 82 12.44 -19.76 -17.32
CA VAL A 82 13.80 -19.45 -16.84
C VAL A 82 14.32 -18.09 -17.30
N ASP A 83 14.01 -17.62 -18.52
CA ASP A 83 14.50 -16.32 -19.03
C ASP A 83 13.48 -15.17 -18.92
N VAL A 84 12.24 -15.46 -18.58
CA VAL A 84 11.14 -14.49 -18.53
C VAL A 84 11.17 -13.67 -17.23
N ALA A 85 11.71 -14.21 -16.14
CA ALA A 85 11.63 -13.61 -14.81
C ALA A 85 12.30 -12.22 -14.69
N GLU A 86 13.41 -11.99 -15.37
CA GLU A 86 14.13 -10.71 -15.27
C GLU A 86 13.57 -9.64 -16.23
N SER A 87 13.07 -10.05 -17.40
CA SER A 87 12.39 -9.14 -18.35
C SER A 87 11.00 -8.74 -17.87
N GLU A 88 10.28 -9.61 -17.14
CA GLU A 88 8.98 -9.32 -16.54
C GLU A 88 9.04 -8.24 -15.45
N LEU A 89 10.14 -8.13 -14.74
CA LEU A 89 10.33 -7.14 -13.66
C LEU A 89 10.80 -5.76 -14.16
N LYS A 90 10.65 -5.46 -15.45
CA LYS A 90 10.87 -4.09 -15.96
C LYS A 90 9.56 -3.30 -15.89
N PRO A 91 9.45 -2.31 -14.99
CA PRO A 91 8.25 -1.51 -14.91
C PRO A 91 8.08 -0.68 -16.18
N ILE A 92 6.88 -0.69 -16.74
CA ILE A 92 6.52 0.04 -17.98
C ILE A 92 5.86 1.39 -17.71
N ALA A 93 5.30 1.55 -16.52
CA ALA A 93 4.60 2.76 -16.08
C ALA A 93 4.55 2.81 -14.55
N ALA A 94 3.98 3.89 -14.01
CA ALA A 94 3.70 4.05 -12.59
C ALA A 94 2.26 4.48 -12.37
N LEU A 95 1.59 3.87 -11.38
CA LEU A 95 0.27 4.22 -10.92
C LEU A 95 0.37 5.01 -9.62
N SER A 96 -0.26 6.18 -9.56
CA SER A 96 -0.39 6.98 -8.34
C SER A 96 -1.85 7.14 -7.95
N ILE A 97 -2.19 6.82 -6.71
CA ILE A 97 -3.54 6.95 -6.14
C ILE A 97 -3.46 7.80 -4.86
N PRO A 98 -3.52 9.14 -4.95
CA PRO A 98 -3.28 10.04 -3.82
C PRO A 98 -4.21 9.78 -2.63
N LYS A 99 -5.48 9.46 -2.89
CA LYS A 99 -6.49 9.19 -1.86
C LYS A 99 -6.08 8.12 -0.85
N ILE A 100 -5.34 7.12 -1.29
CA ILE A 100 -4.84 6.02 -0.46
C ILE A 100 -3.34 6.06 -0.27
N GLN A 101 -2.69 7.11 -0.79
CA GLN A 101 -1.25 7.38 -0.67
C GLN A 101 -0.37 6.24 -1.25
N GLU A 102 -0.80 5.65 -2.36
CA GLU A 102 -0.08 4.58 -3.03
C GLU A 102 0.56 5.08 -4.33
N VAL A 103 1.82 4.69 -4.54
CA VAL A 103 2.56 4.88 -5.79
C VAL A 103 3.18 3.54 -6.15
N LEU A 104 2.69 2.91 -7.21
CA LEU A 104 2.95 1.52 -7.53
C LEU A 104 3.55 1.38 -8.93
N PRO A 105 4.61 0.56 -9.12
CA PRO A 105 5.11 0.23 -10.44
C PRO A 105 4.10 -0.64 -11.19
N ILE A 106 3.93 -0.37 -12.49
CA ILE A 106 3.12 -1.16 -13.41
C ILE A 106 4.06 -1.99 -14.29
N TYR A 107 3.81 -3.28 -14.34
CA TYR A 107 4.54 -4.26 -15.16
C TYR A 107 3.65 -4.81 -16.25
N ASN A 108 4.24 -5.43 -17.26
CA ASN A 108 3.49 -6.14 -18.30
C ASN A 108 3.14 -7.55 -17.82
N GLY A 109 1.88 -7.97 -18.03
CA GLY A 109 1.38 -9.28 -17.63
C GLY A 109 1.00 -9.40 -16.16
N THR A 110 0.50 -10.56 -15.77
CA THR A 110 -0.03 -10.85 -14.42
C THR A 110 0.55 -12.13 -13.83
N SER A 111 1.82 -12.44 -14.13
CA SER A 111 2.52 -13.55 -13.48
C SER A 111 2.59 -13.35 -11.96
N GLN A 112 2.78 -14.43 -11.22
CA GLN A 112 2.90 -14.35 -9.76
C GLN A 112 4.05 -13.41 -9.36
N THR A 113 5.18 -13.49 -10.07
CA THR A 113 6.35 -12.62 -9.84
C THR A 113 6.00 -11.14 -10.00
N VAL A 114 5.24 -10.79 -11.04
CA VAL A 114 4.75 -9.41 -11.25
C VAL A 114 3.85 -8.98 -10.11
N LEU A 115 2.84 -9.77 -9.76
CA LEU A 115 1.83 -9.40 -8.77
C LEU A 115 2.39 -9.34 -7.34
N ASP A 116 3.47 -10.05 -7.04
CA ASP A 116 4.17 -9.97 -5.76
C ASP A 116 5.01 -8.68 -5.63
N ASN A 117 5.40 -8.06 -6.77
CA ASN A 117 6.25 -6.87 -6.79
C ASN A 117 5.52 -5.57 -7.15
N GLY A 118 4.31 -5.63 -7.71
CA GLY A 118 3.56 -4.43 -8.09
C GLY A 118 2.23 -4.73 -8.76
N ILE A 119 1.91 -3.93 -9.76
CA ILE A 119 0.65 -4.01 -10.51
C ILE A 119 0.95 -4.56 -11.90
N GLY A 120 0.16 -5.54 -12.34
CA GLY A 120 0.26 -6.13 -13.65
C GLY A 120 -0.79 -5.60 -14.62
N VAL A 121 -0.43 -5.39 -15.88
CA VAL A 121 -1.40 -5.19 -16.96
C VAL A 121 -2.02 -6.54 -17.29
N LEU A 122 -3.35 -6.63 -17.21
CA LEU A 122 -4.06 -7.86 -17.56
C LEU A 122 -3.87 -8.18 -19.04
N GLU A 123 -3.48 -9.41 -19.31
CA GLU A 123 -3.25 -9.91 -20.66
C GLU A 123 -4.51 -9.68 -21.52
N ASN A 124 -4.27 -9.35 -22.79
CA ASN A 124 -5.33 -9.09 -23.77
C ASN A 124 -6.19 -7.85 -23.47
N THR A 125 -5.66 -6.91 -22.67
CA THR A 125 -6.21 -5.56 -22.51
C THR A 125 -5.20 -4.54 -23.06
N SER A 126 -5.64 -3.28 -23.22
CA SER A 126 -4.76 -2.23 -23.75
C SER A 126 -3.63 -1.92 -22.77
N LEU A 127 -2.44 -1.57 -23.28
CA LEU A 127 -1.39 -0.99 -22.46
C LEU A 127 -1.84 0.38 -21.89
N PRO A 128 -1.35 0.79 -20.69
CA PRO A 128 -1.80 2.01 -20.02
C PRO A 128 -1.18 3.29 -20.60
N THR A 129 -1.14 3.38 -21.91
CA THR A 129 -0.55 4.52 -22.66
C THR A 129 -1.57 5.61 -22.98
N GLY A 130 -2.82 5.42 -22.57
CA GLY A 130 -3.92 6.34 -22.86
C GLY A 130 -4.31 6.41 -24.33
N GLY A 131 -5.41 7.10 -24.59
CA GLY A 131 -5.95 7.35 -25.92
C GLY A 131 -7.34 6.74 -26.13
N LYS A 132 -8.17 7.37 -26.96
CA LYS A 132 -9.50 6.90 -27.31
C LYS A 132 -9.48 5.49 -27.88
N GLY A 133 -10.52 4.73 -27.58
CA GLY A 133 -10.62 3.33 -27.97
C GLY A 133 -9.69 2.41 -27.21
N LYS A 134 -9.25 2.79 -26.01
CA LYS A 134 -8.42 1.96 -25.14
C LYS A 134 -9.08 1.69 -23.79
N HIS A 135 -8.91 0.48 -23.32
CA HIS A 135 -9.29 0.08 -21.97
C HIS A 135 -8.16 -0.77 -21.37
N SER A 136 -7.37 -0.18 -20.50
CA SER A 136 -6.34 -0.89 -19.73
C SER A 136 -6.95 -1.48 -18.47
N VAL A 137 -6.61 -2.72 -18.16
CA VAL A 137 -6.99 -3.36 -16.90
C VAL A 137 -5.73 -3.64 -16.08
N LEU A 138 -5.64 -3.01 -14.92
CA LEU A 138 -4.51 -3.08 -14.01
C LEU A 138 -4.88 -3.91 -12.80
N THR A 139 -4.12 -4.96 -12.55
CA THR A 139 -4.41 -5.97 -11.54
C THR A 139 -3.37 -5.95 -10.43
N GLY A 140 -3.81 -5.99 -9.18
CA GLY A 140 -2.93 -6.06 -8.02
C GLY A 140 -3.55 -6.82 -6.86
N HIS A 141 -2.70 -7.43 -6.04
CA HIS A 141 -3.13 -8.15 -4.84
C HIS A 141 -3.77 -7.23 -3.80
N SER A 142 -4.61 -7.82 -2.94
CA SER A 142 -5.09 -7.23 -1.69
C SER A 142 -4.80 -8.18 -0.52
N GLY A 143 -4.50 -7.62 0.66
CA GLY A 143 -4.31 -8.41 1.88
C GLY A 143 -2.96 -9.10 2.01
N LEU A 144 -1.96 -8.72 1.25
CA LEU A 144 -0.59 -9.16 1.50
C LEU A 144 -0.03 -8.47 2.74
N SER A 145 0.63 -9.23 3.61
CA SER A 145 1.17 -8.72 4.87
C SER A 145 2.35 -7.76 4.68
N LEU A 146 3.10 -7.91 3.59
CA LEU A 146 4.31 -7.13 3.31
C LEU A 146 4.10 -5.98 2.32
N ASN A 147 3.10 -6.09 1.42
CA ASN A 147 2.84 -5.10 0.36
C ASN A 147 1.38 -4.67 0.41
N ARG A 148 1.11 -3.38 0.58
CA ARG A 148 -0.28 -2.86 0.62
C ARG A 148 -0.97 -2.97 -0.72
N LEU A 149 -0.26 -2.68 -1.83
CA LEU A 149 -0.77 -2.73 -3.20
C LEU A 149 -2.22 -2.19 -3.29
N PHE A 150 -3.18 -3.03 -3.68
CA PHE A 150 -4.59 -2.66 -3.77
C PHE A 150 -5.43 -2.98 -2.53
N THR A 151 -4.80 -3.22 -1.37
CA THR A 151 -5.51 -3.49 -0.10
C THR A 151 -6.47 -2.36 0.27
N ASP A 152 -6.09 -1.11 0.02
CA ASP A 152 -6.88 0.08 0.32
C ASP A 152 -7.75 0.57 -0.86
N LEU A 153 -7.76 -0.12 -1.99
CA LEU A 153 -8.58 0.21 -3.16
C LEU A 153 -10.09 0.36 -2.83
N PRO A 154 -10.68 -0.41 -1.88
CA PRO A 154 -12.08 -0.22 -1.47
C PRO A 154 -12.40 1.15 -0.85
N LYS A 155 -11.41 1.95 -0.47
CA LYS A 155 -11.60 3.30 0.07
C LYS A 155 -11.90 4.34 -1.01
N LEU A 156 -11.66 4.02 -2.28
CA LEU A 156 -11.96 4.91 -3.40
C LEU A 156 -13.47 5.05 -3.61
N LYS A 157 -13.86 6.25 -4.02
CA LYS A 157 -15.23 6.62 -4.35
C LYS A 157 -15.30 7.20 -5.76
N LYS A 158 -16.50 7.24 -6.34
CA LYS A 158 -16.73 7.97 -7.59
C LYS A 158 -16.32 9.44 -7.42
N GLY A 159 -15.62 9.99 -8.41
CA GLY A 159 -15.04 11.30 -8.39
C GLY A 159 -13.59 11.37 -7.91
N ASP A 160 -13.09 10.38 -7.15
CA ASP A 160 -11.68 10.30 -6.78
C ASP A 160 -10.82 10.15 -8.04
N LYS A 161 -9.56 10.59 -7.97
CA LYS A 161 -8.65 10.56 -9.12
C LYS A 161 -7.47 9.63 -8.85
N PHE A 162 -6.99 9.02 -9.93
CA PHE A 162 -5.71 8.34 -9.97
C PHE A 162 -4.97 8.70 -11.25
N TYR A 163 -3.65 8.48 -11.24
CA TYR A 163 -2.77 8.97 -12.28
C TYR A 163 -1.86 7.84 -12.76
N ILE A 164 -1.62 7.79 -14.05
CA ILE A 164 -0.65 6.87 -14.66
C ILE A 164 0.43 7.69 -15.32
N LYS A 165 1.68 7.48 -14.90
CA LYS A 165 2.85 8.07 -15.52
C LYS A 165 3.49 7.06 -16.45
N VAL A 166 3.53 7.37 -17.74
CA VAL A 166 4.09 6.52 -18.78
C VAL A 166 4.80 7.41 -19.81
N ASN A 167 5.98 7.02 -20.28
CA ASN A 167 6.77 7.79 -21.26
C ASN A 167 6.94 9.29 -20.90
N LYS A 168 7.12 9.60 -19.61
CA LYS A 168 7.21 10.98 -19.07
C LYS A 168 5.90 11.77 -19.11
N GLU A 169 4.82 11.23 -19.65
CA GLU A 169 3.49 11.83 -19.64
C GLU A 169 2.68 11.34 -18.43
N VAL A 170 1.81 12.20 -17.91
CA VAL A 170 0.90 11.87 -16.82
C VAL A 170 -0.53 11.88 -17.33
N HIS A 171 -1.16 10.74 -17.20
CA HIS A 171 -2.54 10.51 -17.58
C HIS A 171 -3.42 10.51 -16.33
N ALA A 172 -4.38 11.43 -16.24
CA ALA A 172 -5.31 11.53 -15.12
C ALA A 172 -6.62 10.79 -15.46
N TYR A 173 -7.09 9.99 -14.52
CA TYR A 173 -8.36 9.27 -14.61
C TYR A 173 -9.22 9.58 -13.40
N GLN A 174 -10.51 9.80 -13.62
CA GLN A 174 -11.49 10.03 -12.56
C GLN A 174 -12.41 8.81 -12.45
N VAL A 175 -12.56 8.30 -11.23
CA VAL A 175 -13.40 7.14 -10.95
C VAL A 175 -14.84 7.42 -11.28
N ASP A 176 -15.40 6.67 -12.24
CA ASP A 176 -16.78 6.76 -12.70
C ASP A 176 -17.60 5.53 -12.31
N GLN A 177 -16.96 4.37 -12.17
CA GLN A 177 -17.65 3.13 -11.87
C GLN A 177 -16.89 2.30 -10.82
N ILE A 178 -17.64 1.80 -9.83
CA ILE A 178 -17.15 0.82 -8.84
C ILE A 178 -18.11 -0.37 -8.85
N LYS A 179 -17.58 -1.58 -9.07
CA LYS A 179 -18.37 -2.83 -9.15
C LYS A 179 -17.69 -3.94 -8.35
N LYS A 180 -18.50 -4.75 -7.70
CA LYS A 180 -18.08 -6.01 -7.10
C LYS A 180 -18.69 -7.13 -7.95
N VAL A 181 -17.85 -7.98 -8.50
CA VAL A 181 -18.26 -9.03 -9.46
C VAL A 181 -17.68 -10.38 -9.06
N LEU A 182 -18.26 -11.46 -9.59
CA LEU A 182 -17.65 -12.78 -9.47
C LEU A 182 -16.38 -12.88 -10.34
N PRO A 183 -15.43 -13.75 -9.98
CA PRO A 183 -14.32 -14.10 -10.85
C PRO A 183 -14.82 -14.45 -12.26
N ASN A 184 -14.02 -14.20 -13.27
CA ASN A 184 -14.35 -14.43 -14.70
C ASN A 184 -15.49 -13.58 -15.28
N ASN A 185 -16.02 -12.59 -14.58
CA ASN A 185 -16.99 -11.66 -15.16
C ASN A 185 -16.26 -10.51 -15.89
N LEU A 186 -15.91 -10.76 -17.16
CA LEU A 186 -15.09 -9.87 -17.99
C LEU A 186 -15.89 -8.82 -18.76
N ARG A 187 -17.22 -8.78 -18.61
CA ARG A 187 -18.11 -7.85 -19.36
C ARG A 187 -17.79 -6.37 -19.13
N TYR A 188 -17.11 -6.05 -18.04
CA TYR A 188 -16.75 -4.68 -17.68
C TYR A 188 -15.41 -4.22 -18.28
N PHE A 189 -14.73 -5.06 -19.04
CA PHE A 189 -13.44 -4.76 -19.68
C PHE A 189 -13.57 -4.44 -21.18
N GLN A 190 -14.79 -4.27 -21.65
CA GLN A 190 -15.05 -3.92 -23.05
C GLN A 190 -14.47 -2.55 -23.38
N VAL A 191 -13.95 -2.43 -24.59
CA VAL A 191 -13.43 -1.18 -25.13
C VAL A 191 -14.59 -0.37 -25.69
N ASP A 192 -14.66 0.92 -25.34
CA ASP A 192 -15.52 1.90 -25.97
C ASP A 192 -14.65 2.72 -26.96
N PRO A 193 -15.02 2.80 -28.25
CA PRO A 193 -14.21 3.53 -29.25
C PRO A 193 -14.01 5.02 -28.96
N ASN A 194 -14.91 5.62 -28.19
CA ASN A 194 -14.88 7.06 -27.89
C ASN A 194 -14.20 7.41 -26.58
N GLU A 195 -13.93 6.40 -25.74
CA GLU A 195 -13.47 6.57 -24.37
C GLU A 195 -12.03 6.06 -24.19
N ASP A 196 -11.40 6.55 -23.16
CA ASP A 196 -10.12 6.09 -22.64
C ASP A 196 -10.32 5.66 -21.19
N TYR A 197 -10.39 4.34 -20.97
CA TYR A 197 -10.66 3.76 -19.66
C TYR A 197 -9.45 3.06 -19.05
N VAL A 198 -9.37 3.15 -17.74
CA VAL A 198 -8.51 2.27 -16.93
C VAL A 198 -9.35 1.67 -15.81
N THR A 199 -9.27 0.34 -15.65
CA THR A 199 -9.92 -0.37 -14.55
C THR A 199 -8.86 -0.98 -13.62
N LEU A 200 -8.92 -0.62 -12.34
CA LEU A 200 -8.11 -1.21 -11.28
C LEU A 200 -8.87 -2.42 -10.72
N VAL A 201 -8.21 -3.57 -10.62
CA VAL A 201 -8.82 -4.86 -10.24
C VAL A 201 -8.09 -5.47 -9.06
N THR A 202 -8.84 -5.88 -8.04
CA THR A 202 -8.30 -6.62 -6.91
C THR A 202 -9.29 -7.63 -6.35
N CYS A 203 -8.82 -8.52 -5.48
CA CYS A 203 -9.66 -9.47 -4.76
C CYS A 203 -10.46 -8.81 -3.63
N THR A 204 -11.67 -9.28 -3.37
CA THR A 204 -12.54 -8.80 -2.29
C THR A 204 -13.55 -9.89 -1.89
N PRO A 205 -14.06 -9.97 -0.63
CA PRO A 205 -13.56 -9.27 0.56
C PRO A 205 -12.13 -9.67 0.93
N LEU A 206 -11.47 -8.84 1.71
CA LEU A 206 -10.11 -9.08 2.17
C LEU A 206 -10.01 -10.48 2.83
N PHE A 207 -8.97 -11.25 2.51
CA PHE A 207 -8.69 -12.64 2.94
C PHE A 207 -9.67 -13.70 2.42
N GLN A 208 -10.89 -13.37 1.99
CA GLN A 208 -11.84 -14.32 1.41
C GLN A 208 -11.67 -14.49 -0.09
N ASN A 209 -11.38 -13.39 -0.81
CA ASN A 209 -11.05 -13.35 -2.24
C ASN A 209 -12.13 -13.95 -3.17
N THR A 210 -13.38 -14.01 -2.71
CA THR A 210 -14.51 -14.63 -3.44
C THR A 210 -15.00 -13.82 -4.64
N HIS A 211 -14.72 -12.53 -4.65
CA HIS A 211 -15.15 -11.60 -5.69
C HIS A 211 -13.96 -10.77 -6.19
N ARG A 212 -14.20 -10.00 -7.25
CA ARG A 212 -13.27 -8.95 -7.73
C ARG A 212 -13.91 -7.59 -7.53
N LEU A 213 -13.13 -6.66 -6.97
CA LEU A 213 -13.47 -5.25 -6.93
C LEU A 213 -12.91 -4.61 -8.20
N LEU A 214 -13.77 -3.94 -8.95
CA LEU A 214 -13.44 -3.19 -10.16
C LEU A 214 -13.64 -1.71 -9.86
N VAL A 215 -12.59 -0.91 -10.01
CA VAL A 215 -12.65 0.55 -9.90
C VAL A 215 -12.21 1.12 -11.24
N ARG A 216 -13.20 1.56 -12.06
CA ARG A 216 -12.94 2.13 -13.38
C ARG A 216 -12.84 3.64 -13.30
N GLY A 217 -11.88 4.21 -14.02
CA GLY A 217 -11.79 5.63 -14.29
C GLY A 217 -11.83 5.91 -15.79
N HIS A 218 -12.44 7.02 -16.15
CA HIS A 218 -12.36 7.62 -17.48
C HIS A 218 -11.31 8.73 -17.51
N ARG A 219 -10.76 9.00 -18.70
CA ARG A 219 -9.74 10.03 -18.89
C ARG A 219 -10.28 11.42 -18.57
N VAL A 220 -9.51 12.19 -17.81
CA VAL A 220 -9.78 13.62 -17.55
C VAL A 220 -8.54 14.47 -17.80
N PRO A 221 -8.67 15.78 -18.04
CA PRO A 221 -7.52 16.67 -18.14
C PRO A 221 -6.62 16.59 -16.89
N TYR A 222 -5.32 16.50 -17.12
CA TYR A 222 -4.34 16.49 -16.05
C TYR A 222 -4.10 17.92 -15.54
N ASN A 223 -4.26 18.12 -14.22
CA ASN A 223 -3.85 19.33 -13.53
C ASN A 223 -2.94 18.98 -12.37
N LYS A 224 -1.71 19.50 -12.37
CA LYS A 224 -0.67 19.18 -11.38
C LYS A 224 -1.06 19.61 -9.95
N GLU A 225 -1.88 20.63 -9.78
CA GLU A 225 -2.32 21.12 -8.47
C GLU A 225 -3.17 20.11 -7.71
N ASN A 226 -3.90 19.26 -8.41
CA ASN A 226 -4.80 18.28 -7.80
C ASN A 226 -4.09 17.10 -7.12
N ILE A 227 -2.81 16.82 -7.42
CA ILE A 227 -2.07 15.71 -6.81
C ILE A 227 -1.77 15.98 -5.33
N ASN A 228 -1.56 17.23 -4.96
CA ASN A 228 -1.18 17.63 -3.60
C ASN A 228 -2.41 17.83 -2.68
N ALA A 229 -3.61 17.98 -3.24
CA ALA A 229 -4.81 18.28 -2.48
C ALA A 229 -5.37 17.09 -1.67
N ASP A 230 -5.10 15.85 -2.11
CA ASP A 230 -5.60 14.61 -1.48
C ASP A 230 -4.58 13.92 -0.56
N GLY A 231 -3.39 14.50 -0.40
CA GLY A 231 -2.30 13.94 0.39
C GLY A 231 -2.54 14.09 1.90
N GLY A 232 -3.01 13.03 2.56
CA GLY A 232 -3.00 12.93 4.03
C GLY A 232 -1.57 12.89 4.59
N LEU A 233 -1.45 12.81 5.92
CA LEU A 233 -0.16 12.65 6.61
C LEU A 233 0.62 11.45 6.05
N THR A 234 1.89 11.67 5.71
CA THR A 234 2.80 10.59 5.29
C THR A 234 2.91 9.50 6.37
N SER A 235 3.29 8.29 5.99
CA SER A 235 3.52 7.19 6.94
C SER A 235 4.50 7.57 8.05
N LEU A 236 5.54 8.36 7.71
CA LEU A 236 6.48 8.89 8.67
C LEU A 236 5.82 9.88 9.65
N GLY A 237 4.94 10.76 9.17
CA GLY A 237 4.16 11.67 10.01
C GLY A 237 3.24 10.93 10.96
N LYS A 238 2.58 9.86 10.51
CA LYS A 238 1.76 8.97 11.34
C LYS A 238 2.60 8.27 12.41
N ALA A 239 3.79 7.76 12.04
CA ALA A 239 4.73 7.15 12.99
C ALA A 239 5.15 8.13 14.08
N ALA A 240 5.46 9.38 13.72
CA ALA A 240 5.85 10.42 14.68
C ALA A 240 4.72 10.74 15.67
N ILE A 241 3.49 10.85 15.22
CA ILE A 241 2.31 11.08 16.09
C ILE A 241 2.12 9.92 17.06
N VAL A 242 2.20 8.67 16.58
CA VAL A 242 2.05 7.48 17.44
C VAL A 242 3.19 7.42 18.45
N ALA A 243 4.43 7.69 18.06
CA ALA A 243 5.59 7.69 18.95
C ALA A 243 5.46 8.76 20.05
N THR A 244 5.01 9.97 19.72
CA THR A 244 4.78 11.04 20.70
C THR A 244 3.65 10.69 21.66
N PHE A 245 2.54 10.14 21.17
CA PHE A 245 1.41 9.71 22.00
C PHE A 245 1.83 8.60 22.99
N VAL A 246 2.53 7.57 22.50
CA VAL A 246 3.01 6.47 23.34
C VAL A 246 4.00 6.97 24.39
N SER A 247 4.93 7.86 24.00
CA SER A 247 5.93 8.44 24.92
C SER A 247 5.28 9.29 26.02
N THR A 248 4.29 10.10 25.67
CA THR A 248 3.54 10.91 26.67
C THR A 248 2.73 10.05 27.62
N LEU A 249 2.08 8.99 27.12
CA LEU A 249 1.32 8.04 27.95
C LEU A 249 2.24 7.31 28.94
N MET A 250 3.40 6.86 28.48
CA MET A 250 4.40 6.22 29.35
C MET A 250 4.95 7.19 30.41
N GLY A 251 5.23 8.43 30.04
CA GLY A 251 5.63 9.48 30.97
C GLY A 251 4.58 9.74 32.07
N PHE A 252 3.31 9.77 31.67
CA PHE A 252 2.19 9.93 32.60
C PHE A 252 2.07 8.74 33.57
N VAL A 253 2.15 7.50 33.08
CA VAL A 253 2.12 6.29 33.90
C VAL A 253 3.29 6.27 34.88
N TYR A 254 4.51 6.61 34.44
CA TYR A 254 5.68 6.72 35.29
C TYR A 254 5.47 7.78 36.39
N TRP A 255 5.02 8.98 36.04
CA TRP A 255 4.75 10.07 36.97
C TRP A 255 3.68 9.66 38.01
N PHE A 256 2.59 9.04 37.55
CA PHE A 256 1.48 8.60 38.43
C PHE A 256 1.95 7.54 39.44
N THR A 257 2.73 6.55 38.97
CA THR A 257 3.26 5.49 39.85
C THR A 257 4.28 6.04 40.83
N HIS A 258 5.15 6.97 40.40
CA HIS A 258 6.13 7.60 41.26
C HIS A 258 5.47 8.55 42.29
N ARG A 259 4.46 9.30 41.91
CA ARG A 259 3.69 10.18 42.79
C ARG A 259 2.98 9.39 43.91
N ASN A 260 2.42 8.24 43.57
CA ASN A 260 1.75 7.39 44.56
C ASN A 260 2.72 6.73 45.56
N LYS A 261 3.94 6.36 45.11
CA LYS A 261 4.99 5.89 46.03
C LYS A 261 5.44 6.98 47.00
N ASN A 262 5.63 8.20 46.56
CA ASN A 262 6.03 9.31 47.41
C ASN A 262 4.95 9.69 48.43
N LYS A 263 3.68 9.59 48.07
CA LYS A 263 2.56 9.76 49.04
C LYS A 263 2.53 8.68 50.12
N LYS A 264 2.81 7.42 49.78
CA LYS A 264 2.91 6.31 50.75
C LYS A 264 4.08 6.53 51.74
N ILE A 265 5.26 6.92 51.22
CA ILE A 265 6.45 7.17 52.06
C ILE A 265 6.20 8.34 53.03
N ARG A 266 5.59 9.43 52.56
CA ARG A 266 5.25 10.57 53.43
C ARG A 266 4.22 10.19 54.54
N LYS A 267 3.24 9.33 54.25
CA LYS A 267 2.32 8.84 55.26
C LYS A 267 3.04 7.99 56.31
N VAL A 268 3.87 7.05 55.90
CA VAL A 268 4.63 6.18 56.83
C VAL A 268 5.58 7.03 57.72
N HIS A 269 6.24 8.05 57.15
CA HIS A 269 7.08 8.93 57.94
C HIS A 269 6.29 9.75 58.99
N LYS A 270 5.08 10.23 58.60
CA LYS A 270 4.19 10.98 59.51
C LYS A 270 3.63 10.10 60.64
N TYR A 271 3.42 8.81 60.40
CA TYR A 271 3.02 7.85 61.43
C TYR A 271 4.18 7.49 62.39
N ALA A 272 5.41 7.40 61.87
CA ALA A 272 6.57 7.11 62.68
C ALA A 272 6.94 8.27 63.60
N THR A 273 6.91 9.53 63.14
CA THR A 273 7.18 10.71 64.00
C THR A 273 6.15 10.89 65.10
N ARG A 274 4.85 10.62 64.82
CA ARG A 274 3.79 10.71 65.86
C ARG A 274 3.97 9.71 67.01
N LYS A 275 4.53 8.53 66.74
CA LYS A 275 4.73 7.47 67.74
C LYS A 275 5.94 7.71 68.67
N TYR A 276 6.77 8.71 68.39
CA TYR A 276 7.89 9.12 69.24
C TYR A 276 7.59 10.39 70.04
N GLU A 277 6.43 11.03 69.82
CA GLU A 277 6.00 12.22 70.57
C GLU A 277 4.94 11.87 71.69
N GLU A 278 4.46 10.64 71.72
CA GLU A 278 3.66 10.02 72.84
C GLU A 278 4.59 9.15 73.71
#